data_c1bd3b1cd19d8cee969390bac9b1ce0b
#
_entry.id   c1bd3b1cd19d8cee969390bac9b1ce0b
#
_cell.length_a   1.000
_cell.length_b   1.000
_cell.length_c   1.000
_cell.angle_alpha   90.00
_cell.angle_beta   90.00
_cell.angle_gamma   90.00
#
_symmetry.space_group_name_H-M   'P 1'
#
loop_
_entity.id
_entity.type
_entity.pdbx_description
1 polymer ?
#
loop_
_entity_poly.entity_id
_entity_poly.type
_entity_poly.pdbx_seq_one_letter_code
_entity_poly.pdbx_strand_id
1 'polypeptide(L)'
;FGTVSGSAVANVMTTGAFTIPLMKRLGYKRAFAGSVEAVASTGGQIMPPIMGATAFIMAEFLGISYLKVAMYALLPALLYYIALFLSIHFEAKKNNMHGLDRAELPKVSTVLKERGHLFLPLIIIIGTLLLGFSAPFAALCGIASTIPTALLRKSTRKHINLTNILKALEEGAKNTVTVALSCACAGIVIGVIFITGLGLEFTNLVLSAADNHLFLALVLTSFAGILLGMGMPTAPAYIMQTALLVPALVKLGVIVEAAHMFVFYFAILSAITPPVALAVYAANGISRASIWDSSLAALRLGATGYIIPFMFVFGPSLLLI
;
A
#
# COMPACT_ATOMS: atom_id res chain seq x y z
N PHE A 1 4.82 2.74 9.13
CA PHE A 1 6.02 2.31 8.36
C PHE A 1 5.64 1.95 6.92
N GLY A 2 4.52 1.27 6.69
CA GLY A 2 4.03 0.90 5.36
C GLY A 2 3.88 2.08 4.39
N THR A 3 3.48 3.25 4.87
CA THR A 3 3.40 4.46 4.04
C THR A 3 4.76 4.95 3.54
N VAL A 4 5.85 4.61 4.22
CA VAL A 4 7.23 4.99 3.82
C VAL A 4 7.84 3.94 2.89
N SER A 5 7.62 2.66 3.19
CA SER A 5 8.21 1.55 2.40
C SER A 5 7.54 1.39 1.02
N GLY A 6 6.26 1.75 0.90
CA GLY A 6 5.49 1.62 -0.32
C GLY A 6 5.29 0.19 -0.84
N SER A 7 5.71 -0.81 -0.08
CA SER A 7 5.61 -2.23 -0.43
C SER A 7 5.05 -3.03 0.74
N ALA A 8 3.92 -3.70 0.55
CA ALA A 8 3.32 -4.54 1.57
C ALA A 8 4.26 -5.69 2.01
N VAL A 9 4.91 -6.35 1.05
CA VAL A 9 5.83 -7.46 1.32
C VAL A 9 7.05 -6.98 2.11
N ALA A 10 7.68 -5.89 1.68
CA ALA A 10 8.85 -5.34 2.37
C ALA A 10 8.49 -4.88 3.80
N ASN A 11 7.30 -4.30 3.96
CA ASN A 11 6.82 -3.88 5.28
C ASN A 11 6.59 -5.09 6.20
N VAL A 12 5.91 -6.12 5.72
CA VAL A 12 5.71 -7.38 6.46
C VAL A 12 7.04 -8.00 6.90
N MET A 13 8.03 -8.04 6.03
CA MET A 13 9.34 -8.61 6.37
C MET A 13 10.09 -7.79 7.41
N THR A 14 9.87 -6.47 7.45
CA THR A 14 10.55 -5.56 8.37
C THR A 14 9.83 -5.46 9.71
N THR A 15 8.56 -5.04 9.69
CA THR A 15 7.77 -4.81 10.91
C THR A 15 7.21 -6.12 11.47
N GLY A 16 6.81 -7.04 10.59
CA GLY A 16 6.25 -8.32 10.98
C GLY A 16 7.21 -9.21 11.76
N ALA A 17 8.53 -9.03 11.57
CA ALA A 17 9.53 -9.73 12.39
C ALA A 17 9.38 -9.45 13.91
N PHE A 18 8.82 -8.28 14.26
CA PHE A 18 8.59 -7.88 15.66
C PHE A 18 7.11 -7.99 16.05
N THR A 19 6.21 -7.54 15.21
CA THR A 19 4.77 -7.43 15.51
C THR A 19 4.09 -8.81 15.55
N ILE A 20 4.41 -9.73 14.63
CA ILE A 20 3.81 -11.05 14.60
C ILE A 20 4.18 -11.87 15.85
N PRO A 21 5.46 -11.97 16.27
CA PRO A 21 5.81 -12.64 17.54
C PRO A 21 5.14 -11.99 18.75
N LEU A 22 5.04 -10.65 18.78
CA LEU A 22 4.37 -9.93 19.87
C LEU A 22 2.88 -10.29 19.93
N MET A 23 2.16 -10.25 18.83
CA MET A 23 0.76 -10.65 18.79
C MET A 23 0.55 -12.10 19.22
N LYS A 24 1.44 -13.01 18.80
CA LYS A 24 1.41 -14.42 19.25
C LYS A 24 1.60 -14.56 20.76
N ARG A 25 2.49 -13.77 21.37
CA ARG A 25 2.67 -13.73 22.85
C ARG A 25 1.42 -13.25 23.58
N LEU A 26 0.69 -12.30 22.98
CA LEU A 26 -0.57 -11.78 23.52
C LEU A 26 -1.76 -12.75 23.35
N GLY A 27 -1.55 -13.91 22.71
CA GLY A 27 -2.57 -14.94 22.56
C GLY A 27 -3.30 -14.96 21.21
N TYR A 28 -2.95 -14.10 20.28
CA TYR A 28 -3.53 -14.16 18.94
C TYR A 28 -3.12 -15.43 18.18
N LYS A 29 -4.07 -16.04 17.49
CA LYS A 29 -3.80 -17.20 16.61
C LYS A 29 -2.77 -16.84 15.55
N ARG A 30 -1.89 -17.78 15.20
CA ARG A 30 -0.80 -17.56 14.22
C ARG A 30 -1.31 -17.01 12.89
N ALA A 31 -2.40 -17.58 12.36
CA ALA A 31 -3.02 -17.12 11.11
C ALA A 31 -3.53 -15.68 11.23
N PHE A 32 -4.22 -15.35 12.32
CA PHE A 32 -4.74 -14.01 12.56
C PHE A 32 -3.61 -12.97 12.71
N ALA A 33 -2.56 -13.27 13.48
CA ALA A 33 -1.42 -12.37 13.65
C ALA A 33 -0.70 -12.08 12.33
N GLY A 34 -0.48 -13.11 11.48
CA GLY A 34 0.07 -12.93 10.15
C GLY A 34 -0.84 -12.11 9.22
N SER A 35 -2.16 -12.34 9.31
CA SER A 35 -3.14 -11.60 8.50
C SER A 35 -3.26 -10.14 8.90
N VAL A 36 -3.24 -9.82 10.19
CA VAL A 36 -3.21 -8.42 10.68
C VAL A 36 -2.03 -7.67 10.10
N GLU A 37 -0.85 -8.26 10.16
CA GLU A 37 0.37 -7.65 9.62
C GLU A 37 0.28 -7.46 8.11
N ALA A 38 -0.17 -8.48 7.37
CA ALA A 38 -0.33 -8.40 5.92
C ALA A 38 -1.33 -7.32 5.50
N VAL A 39 -2.49 -7.26 6.15
CA VAL A 39 -3.55 -6.28 5.85
C VAL A 39 -3.12 -4.86 6.23
N ALA A 40 -2.50 -4.68 7.41
CA ALA A 40 -1.98 -3.38 7.84
C ALA A 40 -0.87 -2.87 6.91
N SER A 41 0.04 -3.76 6.50
CA SER A 41 1.12 -3.43 5.55
C SER A 41 0.59 -3.05 4.17
N THR A 42 -0.44 -3.74 3.72
CA THR A 42 -1.12 -3.47 2.44
C THR A 42 -1.79 -2.09 2.46
N GLY A 43 -2.51 -1.76 3.52
CA GLY A 43 -3.13 -0.45 3.71
C GLY A 43 -2.12 0.71 3.77
N GLY A 44 -0.87 0.45 4.14
CA GLY A 44 0.17 1.48 4.15
C GLY A 44 0.40 2.13 2.79
N GLN A 45 0.14 1.42 1.70
CA GLN A 45 0.30 1.95 0.35
C GLN A 45 -0.75 3.00 -0.04
N ILE A 46 -1.92 3.00 0.62
CA ILE A 46 -2.97 3.99 0.40
C ILE A 46 -3.00 5.10 1.46
N MET A 47 -2.23 4.96 2.53
CA MET A 47 -2.24 5.93 3.63
C MET A 47 -1.28 7.09 3.35
N PRO A 48 -1.79 8.33 3.21
CA PRO A 48 -0.92 9.51 3.17
C PRO A 48 -0.04 9.60 4.42
N PRO A 49 1.11 10.30 4.39
CA PRO A 49 1.49 11.32 3.40
C PRO A 49 2.35 10.82 2.23
N ILE A 50 3.02 9.66 2.31
CA ILE A 50 3.95 9.24 1.26
C ILE A 50 3.33 8.19 0.35
N MET A 51 2.50 7.28 0.93
CA MET A 51 1.83 6.22 0.16
C MET A 51 2.85 5.28 -0.53
N GLY A 52 2.45 4.50 -1.51
CA GLY A 52 3.34 3.71 -2.34
C GLY A 52 3.80 4.46 -3.60
N ALA A 53 4.83 3.94 -4.27
CA ALA A 53 5.31 4.49 -5.55
C ALA A 53 4.19 4.63 -6.58
N THR A 54 3.18 3.80 -6.52
CA THR A 54 2.01 3.80 -7.40
C THR A 54 1.21 5.09 -7.34
N ALA A 55 1.14 5.76 -6.19
CA ALA A 55 0.43 7.03 -6.05
C ALA A 55 1.12 8.17 -6.84
N PHE A 56 2.43 8.13 -6.97
CA PHE A 56 3.16 9.06 -7.83
C PHE A 56 2.89 8.79 -9.32
N ILE A 57 2.83 7.51 -9.71
CA ILE A 57 2.46 7.11 -11.07
C ILE A 57 1.01 7.55 -11.38
N MET A 58 0.11 7.43 -10.42
CA MET A 58 -1.27 7.93 -10.56
C MET A 58 -1.32 9.43 -10.79
N ALA A 59 -0.53 10.20 -10.05
CA ALA A 59 -0.44 11.65 -10.23
C ALA A 59 0.00 12.02 -11.65
N GLU A 60 1.00 11.32 -12.20
CA GLU A 60 1.46 11.49 -13.58
C GLU A 60 0.37 11.13 -14.61
N PHE A 61 -0.32 10.01 -14.44
CA PHE A 61 -1.38 9.58 -15.35
C PHE A 61 -2.59 10.53 -15.35
N LEU A 62 -2.91 11.10 -14.19
CA LEU A 62 -4.00 12.06 -14.04
C LEU A 62 -3.58 13.50 -14.42
N GLY A 63 -2.28 13.77 -14.57
CA GLY A 63 -1.77 15.13 -14.79
C GLY A 63 -2.04 16.09 -13.63
N ILE A 64 -2.10 15.59 -12.40
CA ILE A 64 -2.38 16.37 -11.19
C ILE A 64 -1.22 16.32 -10.20
N SER A 65 -1.24 17.25 -9.23
CA SER A 65 -0.23 17.22 -8.17
C SER A 65 -0.41 15.98 -7.28
N TYR A 66 0.70 15.44 -6.80
CA TYR A 66 0.69 14.33 -5.85
C TYR A 66 -0.15 14.62 -4.59
N LEU A 67 -0.14 15.88 -4.13
CA LEU A 67 -0.94 16.29 -2.99
C LEU A 67 -2.44 16.06 -3.19
N LYS A 68 -2.96 16.27 -4.40
CA LYS A 68 -4.37 15.98 -4.75
C LYS A 68 -4.65 14.48 -4.64
N VAL A 69 -3.75 13.62 -5.16
CA VAL A 69 -3.88 12.15 -5.00
C VAL A 69 -3.88 11.76 -3.53
N ALA A 70 -3.00 12.36 -2.73
CA ALA A 70 -2.95 12.11 -1.29
C ALA A 70 -4.25 12.54 -0.58
N MET A 71 -4.86 13.67 -0.99
CA MET A 71 -6.16 14.09 -0.46
C MET A 71 -7.28 13.11 -0.83
N TYR A 72 -7.32 12.64 -2.07
CA TYR A 72 -8.30 11.63 -2.51
C TYR A 72 -8.19 10.33 -1.73
N ALA A 73 -6.99 9.93 -1.36
CA ALA A 73 -6.75 8.72 -0.58
C ALA A 73 -7.06 8.86 0.92
N LEU A 74 -7.11 10.08 1.47
CA LEU A 74 -7.11 10.32 2.92
C LEU A 74 -8.30 9.68 3.64
N LEU A 75 -9.53 10.04 3.25
CA LEU A 75 -10.74 9.50 3.90
C LEU A 75 -10.88 7.99 3.68
N PRO A 76 -10.73 7.45 2.46
CA PRO A 76 -10.72 6.01 2.22
C PRO A 76 -9.70 5.25 3.07
N ALA A 77 -8.48 5.76 3.19
CA ALA A 77 -7.43 5.14 4.00
C ALA A 77 -7.75 5.17 5.50
N LEU A 78 -8.31 6.29 6.00
CA LEU A 78 -8.76 6.38 7.40
C LEU A 78 -9.84 5.34 7.70
N LEU A 79 -10.84 5.20 6.83
CA LEU A 79 -11.90 4.20 6.99
C LEU A 79 -11.34 2.79 7.00
N TYR A 80 -10.38 2.48 6.12
CA TYR A 80 -9.70 1.20 6.08
C TYR A 80 -9.03 0.87 7.42
N TYR A 81 -8.24 1.81 7.97
CA TYR A 81 -7.53 1.57 9.22
C TYR A 81 -8.42 1.57 10.46
N ILE A 82 -9.46 2.40 10.48
CA ILE A 82 -10.47 2.37 11.56
C ILE A 82 -11.15 1.00 11.60
N ALA A 83 -11.57 0.48 10.45
CA ALA A 83 -12.20 -0.83 10.38
C ALA A 83 -11.24 -1.96 10.80
N LEU A 84 -9.98 -1.90 10.35
CA LEU A 84 -8.95 -2.85 10.76
C LEU A 84 -8.71 -2.80 12.27
N PHE A 85 -8.57 -1.61 12.83
CA PHE A 85 -8.40 -1.41 14.28
C PHE A 85 -9.57 -1.99 15.08
N LEU A 86 -10.79 -1.69 14.67
CA LEU A 86 -12.00 -2.22 15.31
C LEU A 86 -12.06 -3.75 15.21
N SER A 87 -11.70 -4.32 14.05
CA SER A 87 -11.67 -5.78 13.87
C SER A 87 -10.68 -6.45 14.83
N ILE A 88 -9.49 -5.87 15.01
CA ILE A 88 -8.48 -6.36 15.96
C ILE A 88 -8.99 -6.21 17.40
N HIS A 89 -9.59 -5.07 17.73
CA HIS A 89 -10.14 -4.81 19.06
C HIS A 89 -11.25 -5.80 19.43
N PHE A 90 -12.20 -6.05 18.52
CA PHE A 90 -13.28 -6.98 18.77
C PHE A 90 -12.80 -8.43 18.86
N GLU A 91 -11.79 -8.81 18.06
CA GLU A 91 -11.17 -10.14 18.17
C GLU A 91 -10.48 -10.31 19.53
N ALA A 92 -9.76 -9.29 20.02
CA ALA A 92 -9.15 -9.30 21.35
C ALA A 92 -10.23 -9.45 22.45
N LYS A 93 -11.32 -8.70 22.35
CA LYS A 93 -12.42 -8.72 23.31
C LYS A 93 -13.14 -10.08 23.32
N LYS A 94 -13.38 -10.64 22.13
CA LYS A 94 -14.02 -11.97 21.96
C LYS A 94 -13.21 -13.10 22.63
N ASN A 95 -11.89 -13.00 22.59
CA ASN A 95 -10.99 -14.02 23.16
C ASN A 95 -10.50 -13.66 24.57
N ASN A 96 -11.09 -12.64 25.23
CA ASN A 96 -10.70 -12.16 26.57
C ASN A 96 -9.19 -11.90 26.71
N MET A 97 -8.57 -11.33 25.67
CA MET A 97 -7.14 -11.04 25.67
C MET A 97 -6.85 -9.77 26.47
N HIS A 98 -5.78 -9.82 27.25
CA HIS A 98 -5.26 -8.67 27.98
C HIS A 98 -4.02 -8.13 27.27
N GLY A 99 -3.85 -6.80 27.28
CA GLY A 99 -2.66 -6.15 26.76
C GLY A 99 -1.44 -6.39 27.65
N LEU A 100 -0.28 -5.90 27.20
CA LEU A 100 0.92 -5.88 28.04
C LEU A 100 0.72 -4.97 29.25
N ASP A 101 1.33 -5.33 30.37
CA ASP A 101 1.34 -4.49 31.55
C ASP A 101 1.99 -3.14 31.24
N ARG A 102 1.43 -2.08 31.79
CA ARG A 102 1.95 -0.70 31.59
C ARG A 102 3.42 -0.56 32.02
N ALA A 103 3.88 -1.40 32.93
CA ALA A 103 5.27 -1.43 33.40
C ALA A 103 6.25 -1.95 32.32
N GLU A 104 5.79 -2.80 31.41
CA GLU A 104 6.58 -3.34 30.30
C GLU A 104 6.65 -2.40 29.09
N LEU A 105 5.76 -1.40 29.06
CA LEU A 105 5.69 -0.47 27.93
C LEU A 105 6.68 0.69 28.11
N PRO A 106 7.52 0.97 27.09
CA PRO A 106 8.41 2.14 27.14
C PRO A 106 7.58 3.42 27.10
N LYS A 107 7.95 4.41 27.92
CA LYS A 107 7.28 5.71 27.91
C LYS A 107 7.49 6.38 26.56
N VAL A 108 6.39 6.74 25.89
CA VAL A 108 6.40 7.39 24.57
C VAL A 108 7.27 8.65 24.57
N SER A 109 7.21 9.46 25.65
CA SER A 109 8.02 10.68 25.79
C SER A 109 9.53 10.38 25.78
N THR A 110 9.96 9.27 26.39
CA THR A 110 11.37 8.87 26.41
C THR A 110 11.82 8.44 25.01
N VAL A 111 11.02 7.58 24.35
CA VAL A 111 11.32 7.13 22.98
C VAL A 111 11.35 8.31 22.01
N LEU A 112 10.41 9.24 22.12
CA LEU A 112 10.35 10.41 21.26
C LEU A 112 11.55 11.37 21.51
N LYS A 113 11.94 11.55 22.76
CA LYS A 113 13.17 12.31 23.11
C LYS A 113 14.44 11.65 22.58
N GLU A 114 14.51 10.32 22.58
CA GLU A 114 15.70 9.59 22.15
C GLU A 114 15.79 9.43 20.63
N ARG A 115 14.68 9.17 19.96
CA ARG A 115 14.63 8.80 18.54
C ARG A 115 13.79 9.71 17.65
N GLY A 116 13.14 10.75 18.22
CA GLY A 116 12.26 11.65 17.47
C GLY A 116 12.95 12.40 16.32
N HIS A 117 14.27 12.66 16.42
CA HIS A 117 15.03 13.27 15.33
C HIS A 117 15.01 12.42 14.03
N LEU A 118 14.80 11.10 14.11
CA LEU A 118 14.72 10.22 12.94
C LEU A 118 13.46 10.46 12.09
N PHE A 119 12.48 11.21 12.59
CA PHE A 119 11.33 11.65 11.78
C PHE A 119 11.65 12.85 10.88
N LEU A 120 12.81 13.51 11.07
CA LEU A 120 13.16 14.72 10.32
C LEU A 120 13.16 14.51 8.80
N PRO A 121 13.74 13.43 8.23
CA PRO A 121 13.68 13.16 6.80
C PRO A 121 12.24 13.03 6.28
N LEU A 122 11.37 12.41 7.07
CA LEU A 122 9.95 12.27 6.73
C LEU A 122 9.25 13.64 6.69
N ILE A 123 9.53 14.49 7.68
CA ILE A 123 8.98 15.85 7.74
C ILE A 123 9.48 16.68 6.55
N ILE A 124 10.73 16.51 6.13
CA ILE A 124 11.31 17.20 4.97
C ILE A 124 10.62 16.75 3.68
N ILE A 125 10.40 15.45 3.49
CA ILE A 125 9.67 14.93 2.32
C ILE A 125 8.25 15.53 2.28
N ILE A 126 7.53 15.48 3.38
CA ILE A 126 6.18 16.04 3.46
C ILE A 126 6.20 17.55 3.21
N GLY A 127 7.12 18.29 3.83
CA GLY A 127 7.23 19.73 3.66
C GLY A 127 7.53 20.13 2.22
N THR A 128 8.45 19.43 1.55
CA THR A 128 8.77 19.69 0.14
C THR A 128 7.61 19.37 -0.80
N LEU A 129 6.86 18.30 -0.53
CA LEU A 129 5.64 17.97 -1.29
C LEU A 129 4.54 19.03 -1.08
N LEU A 130 4.36 19.52 0.14
CA LEU A 130 3.39 20.59 0.45
C LEU A 130 3.79 21.93 -0.19
N LEU A 131 5.07 22.19 -0.38
CA LEU A 131 5.58 23.36 -1.11
C LEU A 131 5.42 23.25 -2.64
N GLY A 132 4.87 22.12 -3.13
CA GLY A 132 4.60 21.91 -4.56
C GLY A 132 5.79 21.38 -5.36
N PHE A 133 6.87 20.95 -4.73
CA PHE A 133 7.98 20.32 -5.45
C PHE A 133 7.59 18.92 -5.96
N SER A 134 8.30 18.47 -6.99
CA SER A 134 8.09 17.13 -7.55
C SER A 134 8.46 16.04 -6.56
N ALA A 135 7.80 14.87 -6.69
CA ALA A 135 8.06 13.72 -5.84
C ALA A 135 9.52 13.22 -5.88
N PRO A 136 10.19 13.14 -7.05
CA PRO A 136 11.61 12.80 -7.10
C PRO A 136 12.49 13.79 -6.32
N PHE A 137 12.21 15.08 -6.43
CA PHE A 137 12.95 16.12 -5.69
C PHE A 137 12.73 15.98 -4.18
N ALA A 138 11.48 15.77 -3.74
CA ALA A 138 11.16 15.56 -2.32
C ALA A 138 11.87 14.31 -1.77
N ALA A 139 11.90 13.21 -2.52
CA ALA A 139 12.63 12.00 -2.15
C ALA A 139 14.14 12.26 -2.01
N LEU A 140 14.72 13.01 -2.94
CA LEU A 140 16.16 13.37 -2.92
C LEU A 140 16.49 14.22 -1.70
N CYS A 141 15.67 15.20 -1.36
CA CYS A 141 15.80 16.00 -0.14
C CYS A 141 15.69 15.12 1.12
N GLY A 142 14.75 14.16 1.12
CA GLY A 142 14.61 13.19 2.21
C GLY A 142 15.86 12.35 2.39
N ILE A 143 16.39 11.76 1.31
CA ILE A 143 17.64 10.97 1.34
C ILE A 143 18.81 11.83 1.83
N ALA A 144 19.01 13.02 1.26
CA ALA A 144 20.09 13.91 1.65
C ALA A 144 20.01 14.31 3.13
N SER A 145 18.80 14.49 3.65
CA SER A 145 18.57 14.87 5.06
C SER A 145 18.84 13.74 6.06
N THR A 146 18.94 12.49 5.63
CA THR A 146 19.25 11.37 6.54
C THR A 146 20.63 11.51 7.16
N ILE A 147 21.61 12.03 6.40
CA ILE A 147 22.99 12.22 6.87
C ILE A 147 23.04 13.24 8.02
N PRO A 148 22.62 14.52 7.84
CA PRO A 148 22.63 15.47 8.93
C PRO A 148 21.75 15.05 10.11
N THR A 149 20.60 14.41 9.86
CA THR A 149 19.73 13.89 10.92
C THR A 149 20.45 12.89 11.80
N ALA A 150 21.17 11.96 11.21
CA ALA A 150 21.88 10.93 11.96
C ALA A 150 23.13 11.48 12.68
N LEU A 151 23.70 12.61 12.23
CA LEU A 151 24.79 13.32 12.91
C LEU A 151 24.35 14.06 14.18
N LEU A 152 23.05 14.36 14.34
CA LEU A 152 22.51 15.11 15.48
C LEU A 152 22.73 14.41 16.83
N ARG A 153 22.84 13.09 16.85
CA ARG A 153 23.01 12.32 18.09
C ARG A 153 24.20 11.37 18.08
N LYS A 154 24.89 11.29 19.22
CA LYS A 154 26.04 10.38 19.38
C LYS A 154 25.70 8.91 19.13
N SER A 155 24.47 8.48 19.43
CA SER A 155 24.01 7.10 19.23
C SER A 155 23.91 6.72 17.74
N THR A 156 23.45 7.63 16.90
CA THR A 156 23.27 7.42 15.45
C THR A 156 24.52 7.79 14.66
N ARG A 157 25.30 8.77 15.15
CA ARG A 157 26.53 9.24 14.50
C ARG A 157 27.57 8.14 14.27
N LYS A 158 27.64 7.16 15.17
CA LYS A 158 28.60 6.03 15.08
C LYS A 158 28.38 5.16 13.84
N HIS A 159 27.19 5.17 13.27
CA HIS A 159 26.82 4.37 12.11
C HIS A 159 27.05 5.11 10.78
N ILE A 160 27.39 6.40 10.80
CA ILE A 160 27.69 7.18 9.60
C ILE A 160 29.18 7.11 9.33
N ASN A 161 29.52 6.27 8.37
CA ASN A 161 30.83 6.26 7.72
C ASN A 161 30.61 6.09 6.20
N LEU A 162 31.61 6.45 5.43
CA LEU A 162 31.53 6.38 3.96
C LEU A 162 31.14 4.99 3.47
N THR A 163 31.64 3.96 4.12
CA THR A 163 31.34 2.55 3.76
C THR A 163 29.85 2.22 3.92
N ASN A 164 29.22 2.67 5.02
CA ASN A 164 27.80 2.44 5.26
C ASN A 164 26.92 3.27 4.33
N ILE A 165 27.33 4.48 3.99
CA ILE A 165 26.63 5.31 2.99
C ILE A 165 26.68 4.63 1.62
N LEU A 166 27.84 4.17 1.18
CA LEU A 166 27.99 3.47 -0.10
C LEU A 166 27.18 2.16 -0.13
N LYS A 167 27.20 1.39 0.97
CA LYS A 167 26.36 0.19 1.08
C LYS A 167 24.86 0.50 1.00
N ALA A 168 24.41 1.56 1.69
CA ALA A 168 23.01 1.96 1.64
C ALA A 168 22.59 2.39 0.22
N LEU A 169 23.44 3.11 -0.50
CA LEU A 169 23.22 3.48 -1.90
C LEU A 169 23.19 2.25 -2.81
N GLU A 170 24.11 1.31 -2.60
CA GLU A 170 24.16 0.04 -3.36
C GLU A 170 22.90 -0.79 -3.13
N GLU A 171 22.46 -0.95 -1.87
CA GLU A 171 21.23 -1.67 -1.54
C GLU A 171 20.00 -0.98 -2.12
N GLY A 172 19.94 0.36 -2.04
CA GLY A 172 18.89 1.16 -2.66
C GLY A 172 18.84 0.94 -4.18
N ALA A 173 19.98 0.98 -4.85
CA ALA A 173 20.07 0.72 -6.30
C ALA A 173 19.62 -0.70 -6.65
N LYS A 174 20.05 -1.71 -5.90
CA LYS A 174 19.64 -3.11 -6.11
C LYS A 174 18.12 -3.29 -5.96
N ASN A 175 17.52 -2.68 -4.96
CA ASN A 175 16.07 -2.73 -4.74
C ASN A 175 15.32 -2.04 -5.89
N THR A 176 15.86 -0.95 -6.43
CA THR A 176 15.27 -0.21 -7.56
C THR A 176 15.26 -1.07 -8.84
N VAL A 177 16.27 -1.91 -9.08
CA VAL A 177 16.34 -2.78 -10.26
C VAL A 177 15.11 -3.69 -10.37
N THR A 178 14.67 -4.29 -9.27
CA THR A 178 13.50 -5.18 -9.27
C THR A 178 12.23 -4.44 -9.67
N VAL A 179 12.04 -3.23 -9.17
CA VAL A 179 10.87 -2.40 -9.50
C VAL A 179 10.95 -1.94 -10.95
N ALA A 180 12.12 -1.47 -11.40
CA ALA A 180 12.34 -1.00 -12.77
C ALA A 180 12.08 -2.10 -13.81
N LEU A 181 12.61 -3.31 -13.58
CA LEU A 181 12.39 -4.45 -14.48
C LEU A 181 10.92 -4.84 -14.53
N SER A 182 10.24 -4.88 -13.38
CA SER A 182 8.81 -5.20 -13.33
C SER A 182 7.97 -4.15 -14.06
N CYS A 183 8.30 -2.87 -13.92
CA CYS A 183 7.64 -1.79 -14.66
C CYS A 183 7.95 -1.84 -16.17
N ALA A 184 9.17 -2.19 -16.56
CA ALA A 184 9.52 -2.36 -17.96
C ALA A 184 8.72 -3.50 -18.60
N CYS A 185 8.62 -4.66 -17.92
CA CYS A 185 7.78 -5.77 -18.37
C CYS A 185 6.30 -5.34 -18.50
N ALA A 186 5.75 -4.64 -17.52
CA ALA A 186 4.39 -4.11 -17.60
C ALA A 186 4.24 -3.14 -18.79
N GLY A 187 5.22 -2.29 -19.04
CA GLY A 187 5.25 -1.38 -20.19
C GLY A 187 5.21 -2.10 -21.54
N ILE A 188 5.95 -3.22 -21.67
CA ILE A 188 5.89 -4.07 -22.87
C ILE A 188 4.48 -4.65 -23.06
N VAL A 189 3.88 -5.18 -21.99
CA VAL A 189 2.52 -5.73 -22.04
C VAL A 189 1.52 -4.65 -22.47
N ILE A 190 1.63 -3.45 -21.91
CA ILE A 190 0.78 -2.31 -22.29
C ILE A 190 0.98 -1.94 -23.75
N GLY A 191 2.22 -1.88 -24.24
CA GLY A 191 2.52 -1.62 -25.65
C GLY A 191 1.81 -2.63 -26.56
N VAL A 192 1.83 -3.92 -26.21
CA VAL A 192 1.11 -4.96 -26.96
C VAL A 192 -0.40 -4.74 -26.88
N ILE A 193 -0.96 -4.41 -25.71
CA ILE A 193 -2.40 -4.11 -25.53
C ILE A 193 -2.84 -2.95 -26.43
N PHE A 194 -2.04 -1.89 -26.53
CA PHE A 194 -2.33 -0.74 -27.38
C PHE A 194 -2.26 -1.08 -28.89
N ILE A 195 -1.19 -1.77 -29.30
CA ILE A 195 -0.97 -2.12 -30.73
C ILE A 195 -2.04 -3.12 -31.21
N THR A 196 -2.45 -4.06 -30.38
CA THR A 196 -3.46 -5.07 -30.73
C THR A 196 -4.90 -4.59 -30.58
N GLY A 197 -5.14 -3.43 -29.96
CA GLY A 197 -6.47 -2.93 -29.65
C GLY A 197 -7.18 -3.73 -28.52
N LEU A 198 -6.47 -4.63 -27.84
CA LEU A 198 -7.03 -5.50 -26.81
C LEU A 198 -7.71 -4.71 -25.67
N GLY A 199 -7.24 -3.50 -25.39
CA GLY A 199 -7.86 -2.62 -24.39
C GLY A 199 -9.29 -2.19 -24.76
N LEU A 200 -9.54 -1.96 -26.04
CA LEU A 200 -10.89 -1.65 -26.55
C LEU A 200 -11.79 -2.87 -26.49
N GLU A 201 -11.29 -4.03 -26.95
CA GLU A 201 -12.02 -5.29 -26.88
C GLU A 201 -12.39 -5.68 -25.43
N PHE A 202 -11.43 -5.53 -24.50
CA PHE A 202 -11.69 -5.75 -23.09
C PHE A 202 -12.76 -4.81 -22.53
N THR A 203 -12.67 -3.52 -22.90
CA THR A 203 -13.68 -2.53 -22.52
C THR A 203 -15.07 -2.92 -23.04
N ASN A 204 -15.18 -3.31 -24.31
CA ASN A 204 -16.45 -3.75 -24.90
C ASN A 204 -16.98 -5.02 -24.24
N LEU A 205 -16.10 -5.95 -23.91
CA LEU A 205 -16.46 -7.18 -23.18
C LEU A 205 -17.03 -6.86 -21.79
N VAL A 206 -16.39 -5.96 -21.03
CA VAL A 206 -16.91 -5.55 -19.73
C VAL A 206 -18.27 -4.84 -19.87
N LEU A 207 -18.41 -3.93 -20.83
CA LEU A 207 -19.67 -3.23 -21.05
C LEU A 207 -20.81 -4.16 -21.46
N SER A 208 -20.55 -5.11 -22.37
CA SER A 208 -21.54 -6.08 -22.81
C SER A 208 -21.90 -7.08 -21.70
N ALA A 209 -20.91 -7.57 -20.97
CA ALA A 209 -21.14 -8.50 -19.85
C ALA A 209 -21.86 -7.83 -18.66
N ALA A 210 -21.65 -6.54 -18.48
CA ALA A 210 -22.33 -5.74 -17.47
C ALA A 210 -23.70 -5.20 -17.90
N ASP A 211 -24.10 -5.41 -19.14
CA ASP A 211 -25.34 -4.85 -19.72
C ASP A 211 -25.48 -3.33 -19.42
N ASN A 212 -24.36 -2.60 -19.48
CA ASN A 212 -24.23 -1.19 -19.10
C ASN A 212 -24.61 -0.87 -17.63
N HIS A 213 -24.76 -1.86 -16.76
CA HIS A 213 -25.00 -1.66 -15.34
C HIS A 213 -23.68 -1.37 -14.60
N LEU A 214 -23.53 -0.16 -14.07
CA LEU A 214 -22.31 0.30 -13.40
C LEU A 214 -21.86 -0.64 -12.26
N PHE A 215 -22.80 -1.08 -11.41
CA PHE A 215 -22.45 -1.96 -10.29
C PHE A 215 -21.83 -3.28 -10.76
N LEU A 216 -22.42 -3.91 -11.78
CA LEU A 216 -21.91 -5.15 -12.32
C LEU A 216 -20.55 -4.98 -13.00
N ALA A 217 -20.36 -3.86 -13.72
CA ALA A 217 -19.07 -3.51 -14.30
C ALA A 217 -17.98 -3.32 -13.22
N LEU A 218 -18.32 -2.67 -12.11
CA LEU A 218 -17.39 -2.53 -10.97
C LEU A 218 -17.02 -3.88 -10.37
N VAL A 219 -17.97 -4.80 -10.21
CA VAL A 219 -17.69 -6.15 -9.72
C VAL A 219 -16.77 -6.92 -10.69
N LEU A 220 -17.07 -6.90 -11.99
CA LEU A 220 -16.24 -7.56 -13.01
C LEU A 220 -14.84 -6.94 -13.06
N THR A 221 -14.75 -5.62 -13.02
CA THR A 221 -13.49 -4.88 -13.01
C THR A 221 -12.68 -5.17 -11.74
N SER A 222 -13.32 -5.26 -10.58
CA SER A 222 -12.64 -5.58 -9.33
C SER A 222 -12.04 -6.99 -9.37
N PHE A 223 -12.79 -7.95 -9.87
CA PHE A 223 -12.33 -9.33 -10.04
C PHE A 223 -11.17 -9.42 -11.04
N ALA A 224 -11.31 -8.77 -12.19
CA ALA A 224 -10.25 -8.69 -13.19
C ALA A 224 -8.99 -8.00 -12.61
N GLY A 225 -9.16 -6.91 -11.85
CA GLY A 225 -8.06 -6.21 -11.18
C GLY A 225 -7.31 -7.11 -10.19
N ILE A 226 -8.03 -7.89 -9.38
CA ILE A 226 -7.41 -8.86 -8.47
C ILE A 226 -6.61 -9.89 -9.28
N LEU A 227 -7.20 -10.49 -10.31
CA LEU A 227 -6.52 -11.50 -11.13
C LEU A 227 -5.27 -10.95 -11.82
N LEU A 228 -5.37 -9.78 -12.44
CA LEU A 228 -4.26 -9.13 -13.12
C LEU A 228 -3.15 -8.67 -12.16
N GLY A 229 -3.49 -8.38 -10.90
CA GLY A 229 -2.53 -7.97 -9.88
C GLY A 229 -1.81 -9.12 -9.17
N MET A 230 -2.27 -10.36 -9.36
CA MET A 230 -1.70 -11.51 -8.66
C MET A 230 -0.23 -11.73 -8.99
N GLY A 231 0.59 -11.87 -7.96
CA GLY A 231 2.01 -12.20 -8.13
C GLY A 231 2.89 -11.04 -8.59
N MET A 232 2.35 -9.83 -8.73
CA MET A 232 3.11 -8.66 -9.15
C MET A 232 3.26 -7.62 -8.03
N PRO A 233 4.35 -6.83 -8.03
CA PRO A 233 4.42 -5.60 -7.24
C PRO A 233 3.31 -4.62 -7.63
N THR A 234 2.86 -3.79 -6.70
CA THR A 234 1.68 -2.94 -6.89
C THR A 234 1.81 -1.94 -8.05
N ALA A 235 3.01 -1.36 -8.26
CA ALA A 235 3.20 -0.37 -9.32
C ALA A 235 2.99 -0.95 -10.73
N PRO A 236 3.67 -2.02 -11.17
CA PRO A 236 3.39 -2.65 -12.45
C PRO A 236 1.96 -3.21 -12.56
N ALA A 237 1.40 -3.74 -11.48
CA ALA A 237 0.00 -4.18 -11.45
C ALA A 237 -0.95 -3.03 -11.77
N TYR A 238 -0.80 -1.90 -11.08
CA TYR A 238 -1.61 -0.70 -11.33
C TYR A 238 -1.47 -0.17 -12.75
N ILE A 239 -0.23 -0.06 -13.26
CA ILE A 239 0.04 0.45 -14.62
C ILE A 239 -0.70 -0.40 -15.66
N MET A 240 -0.60 -1.73 -15.56
CA MET A 240 -1.26 -2.65 -16.49
C MET A 240 -2.79 -2.59 -16.35
N GLN A 241 -3.29 -2.59 -15.13
CA GLN A 241 -4.72 -2.53 -14.86
C GLN A 241 -5.34 -1.21 -15.33
N THR A 242 -4.62 -0.10 -15.20
CA THR A 242 -5.10 1.22 -15.64
C THR A 242 -5.37 1.22 -17.15
N ALA A 243 -4.50 0.62 -17.94
CA ALA A 243 -4.68 0.56 -19.40
C ALA A 243 -5.90 -0.28 -19.83
N LEU A 244 -6.26 -1.30 -19.04
CA LEU A 244 -7.36 -2.21 -19.38
C LEU A 244 -8.69 -1.81 -18.74
N LEU A 245 -8.67 -1.40 -17.46
CA LEU A 245 -9.87 -1.32 -16.65
C LEU A 245 -10.43 0.11 -16.55
N VAL A 246 -9.57 1.13 -16.48
CA VAL A 246 -10.02 2.53 -16.35
C VAL A 246 -10.90 2.98 -17.53
N PRO A 247 -10.58 2.69 -18.80
CA PRO A 247 -11.42 3.11 -19.93
C PRO A 247 -12.85 2.57 -19.85
N ALA A 248 -13.04 1.33 -19.35
CA ALA A 248 -14.36 0.75 -19.20
C ALA A 248 -15.21 1.50 -18.16
N LEU A 249 -14.61 1.84 -17.01
CA LEU A 249 -15.29 2.58 -15.95
C LEU A 249 -15.63 4.00 -16.34
N VAL A 250 -14.72 4.69 -17.03
CA VAL A 250 -14.95 6.06 -17.53
C VAL A 250 -16.06 6.09 -18.57
N LYS A 251 -16.15 5.12 -19.48
CA LYS A 251 -17.25 5.00 -20.43
C LYS A 251 -18.62 4.83 -19.76
N LEU A 252 -18.66 4.25 -18.57
CA LEU A 252 -19.87 4.11 -17.74
C LEU A 252 -20.18 5.34 -16.87
N GLY A 253 -19.43 6.44 -17.06
CA GLY A 253 -19.67 7.71 -16.38
C GLY A 253 -18.95 7.84 -15.04
N VAL A 254 -18.03 6.93 -14.69
CA VAL A 254 -17.20 7.10 -13.50
C VAL A 254 -16.18 8.20 -13.76
N ILE A 255 -16.05 9.15 -12.82
CA ILE A 255 -15.03 10.20 -12.92
C ILE A 255 -13.63 9.57 -12.93
N VAL A 256 -12.73 10.17 -13.71
CA VAL A 256 -11.41 9.57 -13.99
C VAL A 256 -10.62 9.30 -12.72
N GLU A 257 -10.62 10.21 -11.77
CA GLU A 257 -9.93 10.09 -10.49
C GLU A 257 -10.46 8.90 -9.67
N ALA A 258 -11.79 8.73 -9.60
CA ALA A 258 -12.39 7.61 -8.89
C ALA A 258 -12.11 6.28 -9.61
N ALA A 259 -12.09 6.26 -10.94
CA ALA A 259 -11.74 5.07 -11.70
C ALA A 259 -10.28 4.64 -11.43
N HIS A 260 -9.34 5.59 -11.42
CA HIS A 260 -7.94 5.34 -11.08
C HIS A 260 -7.77 4.88 -9.63
N MET A 261 -8.46 5.52 -8.68
CA MET A 261 -8.44 5.11 -7.27
C MET A 261 -9.05 3.71 -7.09
N PHE A 262 -10.12 3.37 -7.81
CA PHE A 262 -10.75 2.05 -7.79
C PHE A 262 -9.76 0.98 -8.23
N VAL A 263 -9.14 1.16 -9.38
CA VAL A 263 -8.15 0.24 -9.92
C VAL A 263 -6.94 0.11 -8.99
N PHE A 264 -6.47 1.23 -8.42
CA PHE A 264 -5.37 1.23 -7.45
C PHE A 264 -5.68 0.39 -6.21
N TYR A 265 -6.89 0.50 -5.66
CA TYR A 265 -7.31 -0.33 -4.53
C TYR A 265 -7.24 -1.82 -4.85
N PHE A 266 -7.76 -2.24 -6.01
CA PHE A 266 -7.74 -3.66 -6.39
C PHE A 266 -6.35 -4.16 -6.75
N ALA A 267 -5.48 -3.32 -7.29
CA ALA A 267 -4.06 -3.63 -7.45
C ALA A 267 -3.37 -3.91 -6.10
N ILE A 268 -3.67 -3.13 -5.06
CA ILE A 268 -3.14 -3.30 -3.71
C ILE A 268 -3.74 -4.53 -3.03
N LEU A 269 -5.05 -4.71 -3.11
CA LEU A 269 -5.78 -5.80 -2.46
C LEU A 269 -5.43 -7.18 -3.04
N SER A 270 -4.95 -7.25 -4.28
CA SER A 270 -4.43 -8.49 -4.86
C SER A 270 -3.31 -9.11 -4.01
N ALA A 271 -2.56 -8.29 -3.25
CA ALA A 271 -1.49 -8.76 -2.38
C ALA A 271 -1.98 -9.52 -1.12
N ILE A 272 -3.27 -9.39 -0.77
CA ILE A 272 -3.89 -10.13 0.35
C ILE A 272 -4.98 -11.10 -0.10
N THR A 273 -5.27 -11.15 -1.40
CA THR A 273 -6.34 -11.98 -1.96
C THR A 273 -5.79 -13.32 -2.46
N PRO A 274 -6.39 -14.48 -2.07
CA PRO A 274 -6.04 -15.77 -2.65
C PRO A 274 -6.27 -15.78 -4.18
N PRO A 275 -5.56 -16.65 -4.92
CA PRO A 275 -4.69 -17.75 -4.46
C PRO A 275 -3.25 -17.35 -4.16
N VAL A 276 -2.76 -16.21 -4.61
CA VAL A 276 -1.33 -15.84 -4.50
C VAL A 276 -1.03 -15.09 -3.18
N ALA A 277 -1.79 -14.03 -2.88
CA ALA A 277 -1.72 -13.27 -1.61
C ALA A 277 -0.29 -13.00 -1.11
N LEU A 278 0.55 -12.34 -1.91
CA LEU A 278 2.00 -12.16 -1.66
C LEU A 278 2.33 -11.63 -0.25
N ALA A 279 1.55 -10.67 0.27
CA ALA A 279 1.77 -10.12 1.60
C ALA A 279 1.46 -11.14 2.70
N VAL A 280 0.41 -11.95 2.51
CA VAL A 280 0.07 -13.05 3.42
C VAL A 280 1.12 -14.15 3.37
N TYR A 281 1.61 -14.47 2.18
CA TYR A 281 2.69 -15.43 2.01
C TYR A 281 3.96 -15.01 2.77
N ALA A 282 4.35 -13.75 2.64
CA ALA A 282 5.47 -13.19 3.39
C ALA A 282 5.24 -13.25 4.92
N ALA A 283 4.03 -12.90 5.39
CA ALA A 283 3.67 -12.97 6.80
C ALA A 283 3.70 -14.41 7.34
N ASN A 284 3.34 -15.39 6.51
CA ASN A 284 3.36 -16.80 6.89
C ASN A 284 4.77 -17.36 7.06
N GLY A 285 5.77 -16.82 6.38
CA GLY A 285 7.18 -17.12 6.65
C GLY A 285 7.57 -16.85 8.11
N ILE A 286 6.93 -15.83 8.74
CA ILE A 286 7.20 -15.44 10.13
C ILE A 286 6.19 -16.10 11.09
N SER A 287 4.90 -16.07 10.76
CA SER A 287 3.83 -16.59 11.63
C SER A 287 3.82 -18.12 11.72
N ARG A 288 4.30 -18.78 10.65
CA ARG A 288 4.28 -20.24 10.45
C ARG A 288 2.85 -20.81 10.56
N ALA A 289 1.90 -20.10 9.98
CA ALA A 289 0.52 -20.53 9.88
C ALA A 289 0.23 -21.16 8.50
N SER A 290 -0.94 -21.80 8.37
CA SER A 290 -1.44 -22.22 7.06
C SER A 290 -1.70 -21.00 6.17
N ILE A 291 -1.25 -21.06 4.91
CA ILE A 291 -1.47 -19.97 3.94
C ILE A 291 -2.98 -19.75 3.73
N TRP A 292 -3.74 -20.84 3.67
CA TRP A 292 -5.18 -20.78 3.43
C TRP A 292 -5.93 -20.10 4.59
N ASP A 293 -5.65 -20.51 5.83
CA ASP A 293 -6.26 -19.91 7.01
C ASP A 293 -5.90 -18.43 7.16
N SER A 294 -4.65 -18.09 6.89
CA SER A 294 -4.21 -16.69 6.93
C SER A 294 -4.83 -15.86 5.82
N SER A 295 -4.97 -16.41 4.61
CA SER A 295 -5.60 -15.69 3.50
C SER A 295 -7.09 -15.44 3.78
N LEU A 296 -7.82 -16.43 4.29
CA LEU A 296 -9.22 -16.24 4.69
C LEU A 296 -9.37 -15.23 5.83
N ALA A 297 -8.46 -15.25 6.81
CA ALA A 297 -8.45 -14.25 7.86
C ALA A 297 -8.11 -12.84 7.30
N ALA A 298 -7.18 -12.75 6.35
CA ALA A 298 -6.84 -11.49 5.69
C ALA A 298 -8.01 -10.92 4.88
N LEU A 299 -8.77 -11.75 4.16
CA LEU A 299 -10.00 -11.34 3.45
C LEU A 299 -11.02 -10.75 4.42
N ARG A 300 -11.23 -11.38 5.58
CA ARG A 300 -12.15 -10.89 6.61
C ARG A 300 -11.70 -9.57 7.21
N LEU A 301 -10.42 -9.46 7.57
CA LEU A 301 -9.83 -8.24 8.13
C LEU A 301 -9.81 -7.09 7.11
N GLY A 302 -9.52 -7.41 5.86
CA GLY A 302 -9.46 -6.46 4.75
C GLY A 302 -10.80 -6.19 4.07
N ALA A 303 -11.92 -6.74 4.56
CA ALA A 303 -13.24 -6.65 3.92
C ALA A 303 -13.64 -5.21 3.57
N THR A 304 -13.35 -4.26 4.45
CA THR A 304 -13.61 -2.84 4.23
C THR A 304 -12.85 -2.30 3.01
N GLY A 305 -11.64 -2.79 2.77
CA GLY A 305 -10.85 -2.42 1.59
C GLY A 305 -11.52 -2.78 0.27
N TYR A 306 -12.29 -3.85 0.22
CA TYR A 306 -13.06 -4.24 -0.97
C TYR A 306 -14.35 -3.43 -1.13
N ILE A 307 -14.91 -2.91 -0.05
CA ILE A 307 -16.18 -2.15 -0.05
C ILE A 307 -15.94 -0.68 -0.36
N ILE A 308 -14.92 -0.06 0.25
CA ILE A 308 -14.62 1.37 0.11
C ILE A 308 -14.53 1.83 -1.35
N PRO A 309 -13.90 1.09 -2.29
CA PRO A 309 -13.86 1.48 -3.70
C PRO A 309 -15.23 1.67 -4.33
N PHE A 310 -16.18 0.83 -4.01
CA PHE A 310 -17.57 1.01 -4.47
C PHE A 310 -18.19 2.25 -3.87
N MET A 311 -17.94 2.52 -2.58
CA MET A 311 -18.51 3.69 -1.91
C MET A 311 -18.07 5.00 -2.57
N PHE A 312 -16.78 5.16 -2.88
CA PHE A 312 -16.32 6.41 -3.48
C PHE A 312 -16.63 6.52 -4.99
N VAL A 313 -16.90 5.43 -5.69
CA VAL A 313 -17.39 5.50 -7.07
C VAL A 313 -18.83 6.00 -7.11
N PHE A 314 -19.69 5.54 -6.19
CA PHE A 314 -21.07 6.01 -6.09
C PHE A 314 -21.21 7.35 -5.36
N GLY A 315 -20.25 7.71 -4.50
CA GLY A 315 -20.21 8.95 -3.76
C GLY A 315 -18.82 9.59 -3.80
N PRO A 316 -18.47 10.30 -4.90
CA PRO A 316 -17.14 10.89 -5.09
C PRO A 316 -16.70 11.87 -4.00
N SER A 317 -17.64 12.44 -3.26
CA SER A 317 -17.35 13.27 -2.08
C SER A 317 -16.48 12.55 -1.04
N LEU A 318 -16.46 11.21 -1.02
CA LEU A 318 -15.56 10.43 -0.17
C LEU A 318 -14.08 10.60 -0.58
N LEU A 319 -13.82 10.99 -1.84
CA LEU A 319 -12.49 11.36 -2.34
C LEU A 319 -12.18 12.86 -2.19
N LEU A 320 -13.07 13.63 -1.55
CA LEU A 320 -12.96 15.10 -1.45
C LEU A 320 -12.99 15.79 -2.84
N ILE A 321 -13.78 15.21 -3.77
CA ILE A 321 -14.03 15.73 -5.11
C ILE A 321 -15.46 16.21 -5.20
#